data_073d57ec9b627cfdc410420818f247d0
#
_entry.id   073d57ec9b627cfdc410420818f247d0
#
_cell.length_a   1.000
_cell.length_b   1.000
_cell.length_c   1.000
_cell.angle_alpha   90.00
_cell.angle_beta   90.00
_cell.angle_gamma   90.00
#
_symmetry.space_group_name_H-M   'P 1'
#
loop_
_entity.id
_entity.type
_entity.pdbx_description
1 polymer ?
#
loop_
_entity_poly.entity_id
_entity_poly.type
_entity_poly.pdbx_seq_one_letter_code
_entity_poly.pdbx_strand_id
1 'polypeptide(L)'
;MHCGSTAAKCSSSPVAATIDPQVPVDRRRHCCVASAERYLEHGDASLVYFVFDLLHLDGEDLTGLPLVDRKIRLKAFLVGAPDNVRYSDHQIGHGPDFHRIACQHGLEGIVSKRIDNRYEPDRCSWLKIKCLNREEFVVVGWSDPEGTRHRIGALLLAYYTADDKLVYAGRVGTGMPIAELERVYGRLQPLAIPKMPLSEPPPRGGRFGSPLVLSRVHWVRPEMVVEVSYIEMTPDGLLRHVVYMGEREDKPARDVIRPRPT
;
A
#
# COMPACT_ATOMS: atom_id res chain seq x y z
N MET A 1 9.74 -22.11 -0.17
CA MET A 1 8.99 -20.84 -0.10
C MET A 1 9.26 -20.09 -1.40
N HIS A 2 8.26 -20.02 -2.30
CA HIS A 2 8.39 -19.28 -3.56
C HIS A 2 8.33 -17.79 -3.24
N CYS A 3 9.43 -17.08 -3.47
CA CYS A 3 9.44 -15.63 -3.51
C CYS A 3 8.80 -15.22 -4.86
N GLY A 4 7.48 -14.98 -4.85
CA GLY A 4 6.77 -14.56 -6.05
C GLY A 4 7.27 -13.19 -6.49
N SER A 5 7.82 -13.10 -7.70
CA SER A 5 8.14 -11.87 -8.40
C SER A 5 6.85 -11.08 -8.64
N THR A 6 6.53 -10.16 -7.73
CA THR A 6 5.52 -9.14 -7.98
C THR A 6 6.24 -7.81 -8.00
N ALA A 7 6.47 -7.28 -9.20
CA ALA A 7 6.96 -5.93 -9.40
C ALA A 7 5.99 -4.96 -8.69
N ALA A 8 6.42 -4.42 -7.56
CA ALA A 8 5.65 -3.44 -6.82
C ALA A 8 5.70 -2.12 -7.59
N LYS A 9 4.58 -1.73 -8.19
CA LYS A 9 4.39 -0.38 -8.73
C LYS A 9 4.58 0.64 -7.60
N CYS A 10 5.48 1.58 -7.83
CA CYS A 10 5.85 2.61 -6.89
C CYS A 10 4.65 3.52 -6.57
N SER A 11 4.29 3.64 -5.29
CA SER A 11 3.35 4.65 -4.80
C SER A 11 4.10 5.94 -4.47
N SER A 12 3.42 7.08 -4.50
CA SER A 12 3.95 8.44 -4.46
C SER A 12 4.53 8.91 -3.11
N SER A 13 5.10 8.02 -2.30
CA SER A 13 5.86 8.39 -1.10
C SER A 13 7.35 8.11 -1.33
N PRO A 14 8.28 8.90 -0.76
CA PRO A 14 9.71 8.66 -0.89
C PRO A 14 10.10 7.41 -0.11
N VAL A 15 9.76 6.28 -0.65
CA VAL A 15 10.28 4.98 -0.22
C VAL A 15 11.57 4.78 -0.98
N ALA A 16 12.60 4.26 -0.31
CA ALA A 16 13.82 3.85 -0.97
C ALA A 16 13.46 3.01 -2.21
N ALA A 17 13.70 3.57 -3.39
CA ALA A 17 13.14 3.12 -4.64
C ALA A 17 13.58 1.69 -5.00
N THR A 18 12.64 0.88 -5.42
CA THR A 18 12.89 -0.44 -6.00
C THR A 18 13.13 -0.29 -7.51
N ILE A 19 14.18 -0.90 -8.02
CA ILE A 19 14.56 -0.87 -9.44
C ILE A 19 13.58 -1.71 -10.24
N ASP A 20 13.08 -1.16 -11.36
CA ASP A 20 12.44 -1.91 -12.43
C ASP A 20 13.53 -2.36 -13.43
N PRO A 21 13.73 -3.66 -13.69
CA PRO A 21 14.74 -4.14 -14.63
C PRO A 21 14.41 -3.84 -16.11
N GLN A 22 13.26 -3.24 -16.41
CA GLN A 22 12.83 -2.96 -17.79
C GLN A 22 13.06 -1.51 -18.26
N VAL A 23 13.65 -0.64 -17.42
CA VAL A 23 13.98 0.72 -17.84
C VAL A 23 15.24 0.71 -18.73
N PRO A 24 15.22 1.25 -19.95
CA PRO A 24 16.41 1.31 -20.82
C PRO A 24 17.50 2.15 -20.18
N VAL A 25 18.64 1.56 -19.93
CA VAL A 25 19.78 2.19 -19.31
C VAL A 25 20.69 2.79 -20.39
N ASP A 26 20.91 4.10 -20.31
CA ASP A 26 21.97 4.71 -21.12
C ASP A 26 23.34 4.16 -20.68
N ARG A 27 24.04 3.53 -21.61
CA ARG A 27 25.28 2.76 -21.35
C ARG A 27 26.47 3.61 -20.86
N ARG A 28 26.33 4.92 -20.66
CA ARG A 28 27.44 5.78 -20.29
C ARG A 28 27.43 6.26 -18.83
N ARG A 29 26.32 6.12 -18.08
CA ARG A 29 26.24 6.43 -16.64
C ARG A 29 25.18 5.56 -15.99
N HIS A 30 25.58 4.47 -15.36
CA HIS A 30 24.65 3.52 -14.79
C HIS A 30 24.36 3.85 -13.32
N CYS A 31 23.32 4.63 -13.12
CA CYS A 31 22.72 4.83 -11.79
C CYS A 31 21.30 4.25 -11.81
N CYS A 32 20.95 3.45 -10.79
CA CYS A 32 19.61 2.91 -10.68
C CYS A 32 18.63 3.99 -10.25
N VAL A 33 17.74 4.39 -11.13
CA VAL A 33 16.74 5.44 -10.90
C VAL A 33 15.35 4.80 -10.77
N ALA A 34 14.61 5.19 -9.74
CA ALA A 34 13.22 4.80 -9.57
C ALA A 34 12.33 5.45 -10.64
N SER A 35 11.34 4.72 -11.14
CA SER A 35 10.45 5.22 -12.18
C SER A 35 9.53 6.35 -11.68
N ALA A 36 9.43 7.41 -12.48
CA ALA A 36 8.71 8.65 -12.19
C ALA A 36 7.29 8.70 -12.80
N GLU A 37 6.70 7.57 -13.17
CA GLU A 37 5.49 7.51 -14.00
C GLU A 37 4.26 8.27 -13.46
N ARG A 38 4.21 8.56 -12.16
CA ARG A 38 3.03 9.21 -11.56
C ARG A 38 3.07 10.74 -11.57
N TYR A 39 4.21 11.34 -11.86
CA TYR A 39 4.37 12.81 -11.86
C TYR A 39 4.12 13.46 -13.22
N LEU A 40 4.02 12.67 -14.29
CA LEU A 40 3.77 13.20 -15.65
C LEU A 40 2.31 13.63 -15.86
N GLU A 41 1.39 13.25 -14.99
CA GLU A 41 -0.05 13.62 -15.10
C GLU A 41 -0.39 15.00 -14.49
N HIS A 42 0.51 15.60 -13.70
CA HIS A 42 0.28 16.90 -13.04
C HIS A 42 1.44 17.84 -13.36
N GLY A 43 1.38 18.52 -14.48
CA GLY A 43 2.43 19.41 -14.98
C GLY A 43 3.10 20.29 -13.90
N ASP A 44 4.42 20.49 -14.01
CA ASP A 44 5.29 21.43 -13.28
C ASP A 44 5.77 21.10 -11.87
N ALA A 45 5.55 19.93 -11.29
CA ALA A 45 6.30 19.53 -10.11
C ALA A 45 7.71 19.04 -10.54
N SER A 46 8.77 19.70 -10.11
CA SER A 46 10.14 19.26 -10.36
C SER A 46 10.35 17.86 -9.77
N LEU A 47 10.60 16.88 -10.64
CA LEU A 47 10.88 15.50 -10.25
C LEU A 47 12.18 15.45 -9.43
N VAL A 48 12.13 14.82 -8.26
CA VAL A 48 13.30 14.55 -7.43
C VAL A 48 13.63 13.07 -7.46
N TYR A 49 14.86 12.75 -7.84
CA TYR A 49 15.38 11.38 -7.89
C TYR A 49 16.16 11.07 -6.62
N PHE A 50 15.69 10.09 -5.85
CA PHE A 50 16.44 9.58 -4.70
C PHE A 50 17.27 8.36 -5.11
N VAL A 51 18.59 8.53 -5.19
CA VAL A 51 19.54 7.49 -5.56
C VAL A 51 20.01 6.76 -4.31
N PHE A 52 19.87 5.46 -4.25
CA PHE A 52 20.09 4.67 -3.02
C PHE A 52 21.15 3.57 -3.14
N ASP A 53 21.63 3.26 -4.35
CA ASP A 53 22.69 2.26 -4.61
C ASP A 53 23.46 2.63 -5.89
N LEU A 54 24.69 2.13 -6.02
CA LEU A 54 25.56 2.35 -7.17
C LEU A 54 26.13 1.01 -7.64
N LEU A 55 25.72 0.54 -8.80
CA LEU A 55 26.07 -0.77 -9.30
C LEU A 55 27.23 -0.76 -10.32
N HIS A 56 27.40 0.37 -11.03
CA HIS A 56 28.49 0.58 -11.99
C HIS A 56 28.95 2.03 -11.95
N LEU A 57 30.24 2.24 -12.05
CA LEU A 57 30.84 3.57 -12.13
C LEU A 57 32.04 3.55 -13.08
N ASP A 58 32.04 4.41 -14.09
CA ASP A 58 33.15 4.59 -15.06
C ASP A 58 33.66 3.29 -15.70
N GLY A 59 32.70 2.33 -15.93
CA GLY A 59 33.00 1.01 -16.51
C GLY A 59 33.37 -0.06 -15.47
N GLU A 60 33.56 0.29 -14.20
CA GLU A 60 33.77 -0.67 -13.11
C GLU A 60 32.43 -1.26 -12.65
N ASP A 61 32.34 -2.58 -12.56
CA ASP A 61 31.21 -3.29 -11.92
C ASP A 61 31.40 -3.32 -10.41
N LEU A 62 30.50 -2.68 -9.67
CA LEU A 62 30.53 -2.58 -8.22
C LEU A 62 29.60 -3.59 -7.52
N THR A 63 28.89 -4.43 -8.25
CA THR A 63 27.91 -5.39 -7.69
C THR A 63 28.53 -6.36 -6.72
N GLY A 64 29.80 -6.69 -6.89
CA GLY A 64 30.58 -7.56 -6.01
C GLY A 64 30.99 -6.93 -4.68
N LEU A 65 30.87 -5.59 -4.54
CA LEU A 65 31.22 -4.90 -3.30
C LEU A 65 30.11 -5.00 -2.25
N PRO A 66 30.46 -4.90 -0.95
CA PRO A 66 29.49 -4.67 0.12
C PRO A 66 28.64 -3.42 -0.14
N LEU A 67 27.37 -3.43 0.31
CA LEU A 67 26.47 -2.28 0.16
C LEU A 67 27.06 -1.00 0.77
N VAL A 68 27.74 -1.09 1.90
CA VAL A 68 28.37 0.08 2.55
C VAL A 68 29.36 0.76 1.63
N ASP A 69 30.21 -0.01 0.94
CA ASP A 69 31.24 0.54 0.05
C ASP A 69 30.61 1.19 -1.19
N ARG A 70 29.57 0.55 -1.76
CA ARG A 70 28.80 1.11 -2.86
C ARG A 70 28.13 2.43 -2.47
N LYS A 71 27.57 2.51 -1.24
CA LYS A 71 26.94 3.73 -0.73
C LYS A 71 27.93 4.86 -0.46
N ILE A 72 29.14 4.55 0.01
CA ILE A 72 30.23 5.55 0.16
C ILE A 72 30.60 6.12 -1.20
N ARG A 73 30.83 5.27 -2.21
CA ARG A 73 31.13 5.72 -3.59
C ARG A 73 29.97 6.51 -4.20
N LEU A 74 28.73 6.11 -3.96
CA LEU A 74 27.53 6.84 -4.41
C LEU A 74 27.48 8.24 -3.82
N LYS A 75 27.73 8.36 -2.50
CA LYS A 75 27.70 9.66 -1.82
C LYS A 75 28.77 10.60 -2.38
N ALA A 76 29.96 10.09 -2.64
CA ALA A 76 31.05 10.86 -3.27
C ALA A 76 30.70 11.25 -4.72
N PHE A 77 30.10 10.34 -5.49
CA PHE A 77 29.69 10.59 -6.88
C PHE A 77 28.61 11.67 -7.00
N LEU A 78 27.73 11.79 -6.01
CA LEU A 78 26.64 12.77 -6.01
C LEU A 78 27.07 14.16 -5.49
N VAL A 79 28.33 14.37 -5.14
CA VAL A 79 28.82 15.71 -4.79
C VAL A 79 28.76 16.63 -6.02
N GLY A 80 27.99 17.73 -5.90
CA GLY A 80 27.76 18.66 -7.02
C GLY A 80 26.69 18.20 -8.01
N ALA A 81 25.93 17.16 -7.69
CA ALA A 81 24.76 16.78 -8.49
C ALA A 81 23.68 17.87 -8.46
N PRO A 82 22.82 17.97 -9.49
CA PRO A 82 21.70 18.90 -9.49
C PRO A 82 20.75 18.66 -8.30
N ASP A 83 20.03 19.70 -7.85
CA ASP A 83 19.15 19.66 -6.67
C ASP A 83 18.02 18.62 -6.76
N ASN A 84 17.64 18.23 -7.96
CA ASN A 84 16.65 17.21 -8.21
C ASN A 84 17.22 15.77 -8.19
N VAL A 85 18.52 15.59 -7.97
CA VAL A 85 19.15 14.27 -7.78
C VAL A 85 19.73 14.20 -6.38
N ARG A 86 19.13 13.41 -5.51
CA ARG A 86 19.48 13.38 -4.10
C ARG A 86 19.95 12.00 -3.66
N TYR A 87 20.95 12.00 -2.80
CA TYR A 87 21.34 10.79 -2.09
C TYR A 87 20.21 10.32 -1.15
N SER A 88 19.80 9.07 -1.27
CA SER A 88 18.88 8.46 -0.30
C SER A 88 19.65 8.07 0.95
N ASP A 89 19.50 8.85 2.00
CA ASP A 89 20.17 8.59 3.27
C ASP A 89 19.65 7.30 3.94
N HIS A 90 20.38 6.82 4.95
CA HIS A 90 20.08 5.55 5.60
C HIS A 90 20.49 5.61 7.07
N GLN A 91 19.81 4.79 7.87
CA GLN A 91 20.12 4.56 9.26
C GLN A 91 20.76 3.18 9.42
N ILE A 92 21.90 3.09 10.11
CA ILE A 92 22.55 1.82 10.47
C ILE A 92 22.08 1.42 11.86
N GLY A 93 21.57 0.19 12.00
CA GLY A 93 20.96 -0.28 13.25
C GLY A 93 19.62 0.39 13.56
N HIS A 94 19.07 0.12 14.74
CA HIS A 94 17.82 0.72 15.24
C HIS A 94 16.62 0.63 14.25
N GLY A 95 16.54 -0.44 13.44
CA GLY A 95 15.52 -0.63 12.42
C GLY A 95 14.07 -0.45 12.91
N PRO A 96 13.67 -1.01 14.08
CA PRO A 96 12.33 -0.84 14.61
C PRO A 96 11.97 0.63 14.92
N ASP A 97 12.89 1.40 15.49
CA ASP A 97 12.66 2.82 15.76
C ASP A 97 12.60 3.65 14.48
N PHE A 98 13.47 3.37 13.53
CA PHE A 98 13.44 4.02 12.22
C PHE A 98 12.14 3.73 11.48
N HIS A 99 11.65 2.47 11.52
CA HIS A 99 10.35 2.10 10.97
C HIS A 99 9.20 2.87 11.62
N ARG A 100 9.19 2.94 12.97
CA ARG A 100 8.17 3.68 13.71
C ARG A 100 8.14 5.17 13.31
N ILE A 101 9.31 5.80 13.19
CA ILE A 101 9.43 7.21 12.74
C ILE A 101 8.94 7.36 11.31
N ALA A 102 9.32 6.48 10.40
CA ALA A 102 8.85 6.50 9.02
C ALA A 102 7.31 6.43 8.94
N CYS A 103 6.69 5.56 9.74
CA CYS A 103 5.23 5.46 9.79
C CYS A 103 4.57 6.72 10.36
N GLN A 104 5.14 7.34 11.40
CA GLN A 104 4.66 8.62 11.96
C GLN A 104 4.71 9.76 10.94
N HIS A 105 5.65 9.71 10.00
CA HIS A 105 5.75 10.68 8.90
C HIS A 105 4.91 10.31 7.66
N GLY A 106 4.03 9.32 7.76
CA GLY A 106 3.15 8.91 6.66
C GLY A 106 3.85 8.21 5.49
N LEU A 107 5.07 7.69 5.70
CA LEU A 107 5.78 6.93 4.66
C LEU A 107 5.17 5.54 4.50
N GLU A 108 5.23 4.97 3.29
CA GLU A 108 4.73 3.59 3.02
C GLU A 108 5.46 2.52 3.86
N GLY A 109 6.70 2.80 4.26
CA GLY A 109 7.53 1.88 5.02
C GLY A 109 9.02 2.11 4.80
N ILE A 110 9.81 1.12 5.18
CA ILE A 110 11.26 1.13 5.01
C ILE A 110 11.73 -0.11 4.24
N VAL A 111 12.92 -0.02 3.66
CA VAL A 111 13.61 -1.17 3.09
C VAL A 111 14.86 -1.47 3.95
N SER A 112 14.83 -2.60 4.65
CA SER A 112 15.97 -3.09 5.41
C SER A 112 16.89 -3.89 4.50
N LYS A 113 18.20 -3.59 4.55
CA LYS A 113 19.24 -4.22 3.72
C LYS A 113 20.41 -4.60 4.60
N ARG A 114 21.05 -5.73 4.32
CA ARG A 114 22.32 -6.06 4.98
C ARG A 114 23.44 -5.22 4.40
N ILE A 115 24.15 -4.54 5.27
CA ILE A 115 25.19 -3.58 4.90
C ILE A 115 26.45 -4.23 4.30
N ASP A 116 26.69 -5.48 4.68
CA ASP A 116 27.82 -6.31 4.25
C ASP A 116 27.56 -7.11 2.96
N ASN A 117 26.30 -7.11 2.44
CA ASN A 117 25.97 -7.89 1.26
C ASN A 117 26.40 -7.20 -0.04
N ARG A 118 26.88 -8.07 -0.97
CA ARG A 118 26.97 -7.72 -2.38
C ARG A 118 25.59 -7.55 -3.01
N TYR A 119 25.52 -6.97 -4.20
CA TYR A 119 24.26 -6.88 -4.94
C TYR A 119 23.92 -8.25 -5.55
N GLU A 120 22.78 -8.78 -5.23
CA GLU A 120 22.27 -10.04 -5.76
C GLU A 120 20.84 -9.80 -6.27
N PRO A 121 20.64 -9.75 -7.60
CA PRO A 121 19.31 -9.68 -8.16
C PRO A 121 18.53 -10.94 -7.75
N ASP A 122 17.21 -10.81 -7.61
CA ASP A 122 16.27 -11.90 -7.34
C ASP A 122 16.44 -12.64 -6.02
N ARG A 123 17.31 -12.18 -5.12
CA ARG A 123 17.41 -12.71 -3.76
C ARG A 123 16.64 -11.85 -2.77
N CYS A 124 15.93 -12.50 -1.83
CA CYS A 124 15.17 -11.84 -0.75
C CYS A 124 16.08 -11.23 0.33
N SER A 125 17.21 -10.64 -0.06
CA SER A 125 18.16 -9.98 0.85
C SER A 125 17.72 -8.56 1.25
N TRP A 126 16.74 -7.99 0.54
CA TRP A 126 16.13 -6.72 0.84
C TRP A 126 14.72 -6.94 1.38
N LEU A 127 14.47 -6.49 2.61
CA LEU A 127 13.20 -6.67 3.28
C LEU A 127 12.40 -5.36 3.25
N LYS A 128 11.31 -5.34 2.48
CA LYS A 128 10.36 -4.23 2.52
C LYS A 128 9.45 -4.40 3.74
N ILE A 129 9.57 -3.49 4.71
CA ILE A 129 8.78 -3.45 5.94
C ILE A 129 7.80 -2.29 5.82
N LYS A 130 6.53 -2.61 5.59
CA LYS A 130 5.48 -1.61 5.34
C LYS A 130 4.92 -1.05 6.62
N CYS A 131 4.52 0.21 6.61
CA CYS A 131 3.65 0.80 7.61
C CYS A 131 2.23 0.30 7.36
N LEU A 132 1.61 -0.23 8.39
CA LEU A 132 0.22 -0.69 8.34
C LEU A 132 -0.63 0.26 9.16
N ASN A 133 -1.62 0.87 8.53
CA ASN A 133 -2.68 1.58 9.24
C ASN A 133 -3.68 0.57 9.78
N ARG A 134 -4.22 0.85 10.96
CA ARG A 134 -5.32 0.08 11.56
C ARG A 134 -6.42 1.03 11.94
N GLU A 135 -7.60 0.78 11.45
CA GLU A 135 -8.75 1.64 11.69
C GLU A 135 -10.05 0.87 11.54
N GLU A 136 -11.11 1.44 12.09
CA GLU A 136 -12.43 0.86 12.04
C GLU A 136 -13.24 1.42 10.86
N PHE A 137 -14.09 0.54 10.31
CA PHE A 137 -15.03 0.87 9.25
C PHE A 137 -16.36 0.18 9.48
N VAL A 138 -17.41 0.81 9.00
CA VAL A 138 -18.78 0.27 9.03
C VAL A 138 -18.96 -0.70 7.87
N VAL A 139 -19.52 -1.87 8.14
CA VAL A 139 -19.92 -2.81 7.07
C VAL A 139 -21.27 -2.38 6.52
N VAL A 140 -21.33 -2.18 5.20
CA VAL A 140 -22.55 -1.78 4.48
C VAL A 140 -23.11 -2.87 3.57
N GLY A 141 -22.40 -3.99 3.45
CA GLY A 141 -22.81 -5.11 2.63
C GLY A 141 -21.71 -6.13 2.45
N TRP A 142 -22.03 -7.18 1.72
CA TRP A 142 -21.04 -8.15 1.25
C TRP A 142 -21.29 -8.49 -0.22
N SER A 143 -20.25 -8.92 -0.93
CA SER A 143 -20.36 -9.46 -2.28
C SER A 143 -20.47 -10.98 -2.26
N ASP A 144 -21.07 -11.53 -3.31
CA ASP A 144 -21.03 -12.97 -3.54
C ASP A 144 -19.58 -13.48 -3.65
N PRO A 145 -19.32 -14.70 -3.17
CA PRO A 145 -18.01 -15.29 -3.30
C PRO A 145 -17.69 -15.66 -4.75
N GLU A 146 -16.41 -15.61 -5.10
CA GLU A 146 -15.89 -16.14 -6.36
C GLU A 146 -15.15 -17.46 -6.11
N GLY A 147 -15.31 -18.42 -7.01
CA GLY A 147 -14.67 -19.74 -6.92
C GLY A 147 -15.17 -20.58 -5.74
N THR A 148 -14.25 -21.17 -4.97
CA THR A 148 -14.55 -22.09 -3.86
C THR A 148 -14.76 -21.41 -2.51
N ARG A 149 -14.76 -20.10 -2.45
CA ARG A 149 -14.91 -19.36 -1.21
C ARG A 149 -16.32 -19.48 -0.64
N HIS A 150 -16.46 -19.57 0.69
CA HIS A 150 -17.73 -19.72 1.37
C HIS A 150 -18.39 -18.39 1.71
N ARG A 151 -19.72 -18.28 1.49
CA ARG A 151 -20.65 -17.25 1.97
C ARG A 151 -20.33 -15.82 1.53
N ILE A 152 -19.15 -15.29 1.85
CA ILE A 152 -18.78 -13.89 1.64
C ILE A 152 -17.56 -13.81 0.71
N GLY A 153 -17.69 -13.11 -0.41
CA GLY A 153 -16.58 -12.77 -1.29
C GLY A 153 -15.70 -11.68 -0.65
N ALA A 154 -16.32 -10.56 -0.31
CA ALA A 154 -15.71 -9.47 0.41
C ALA A 154 -16.76 -8.67 1.20
N LEU A 155 -16.40 -8.08 2.33
CA LEU A 155 -17.20 -7.08 3.04
C LEU A 155 -16.99 -5.72 2.37
N LEU A 156 -18.06 -4.96 2.19
CA LEU A 156 -18.03 -3.59 1.71
C LEU A 156 -17.93 -2.67 2.93
N LEU A 157 -16.96 -1.77 2.89
CA LEU A 157 -16.58 -0.88 3.99
C LEU A 157 -17.00 0.55 3.69
N ALA A 158 -17.45 1.26 4.72
CA ALA A 158 -17.83 2.65 4.67
C ALA A 158 -17.48 3.38 5.97
N TYR A 159 -17.59 4.69 5.96
CA TYR A 159 -17.46 5.56 7.14
C TYR A 159 -18.49 6.70 7.06
N TYR A 160 -18.81 7.29 8.19
CA TYR A 160 -19.65 8.50 8.24
C TYR A 160 -18.77 9.74 8.05
N THR A 161 -19.32 10.72 7.37
CA THR A 161 -18.75 12.08 7.32
C THR A 161 -19.35 12.95 8.44
N ALA A 162 -18.77 14.12 8.70
CA ALA A 162 -19.28 15.03 9.71
C ALA A 162 -20.73 15.51 9.45
N ASP A 163 -21.18 15.46 8.19
CA ASP A 163 -22.56 15.74 7.74
C ASP A 163 -23.45 14.49 7.69
N ASP A 164 -23.08 13.45 8.44
CA ASP A 164 -23.82 12.19 8.64
C ASP A 164 -24.08 11.39 7.35
N LYS A 165 -23.26 11.57 6.32
CA LYS A 165 -23.34 10.81 5.08
C LYS A 165 -22.45 9.57 5.16
N LEU A 166 -22.96 8.46 4.67
CA LEU A 166 -22.23 7.18 4.62
C LEU A 166 -21.51 7.07 3.28
N VAL A 167 -20.17 7.06 3.32
CA VAL A 167 -19.29 7.08 2.15
C VAL A 167 -18.54 5.75 2.03
N TYR A 168 -18.50 5.20 0.82
CA TYR A 168 -17.78 3.97 0.52
C TYR A 168 -16.26 4.15 0.66
N ALA A 169 -15.61 3.21 1.37
CA ALA A 169 -14.16 3.22 1.61
C ALA A 169 -13.41 2.08 0.89
N GLY A 170 -14.12 1.10 0.35
CA GLY A 170 -13.48 -0.05 -0.27
C GLY A 170 -14.07 -1.38 0.20
N ARG A 171 -13.33 -2.46 -0.02
CA ARG A 171 -13.76 -3.81 0.37
C ARG A 171 -12.62 -4.61 0.98
N VAL A 172 -12.96 -5.53 1.88
CA VAL A 172 -12.02 -6.47 2.48
C VAL A 172 -12.46 -7.90 2.22
N GLY A 173 -11.57 -8.67 1.60
CA GLY A 173 -11.79 -10.08 1.30
C GLY A 173 -10.74 -11.01 1.91
N THR A 174 -9.70 -10.51 2.55
CA THR A 174 -8.61 -11.28 3.15
C THR A 174 -8.61 -11.16 4.67
N GLY A 175 -7.98 -12.12 5.36
CA GLY A 175 -7.86 -12.07 6.83
C GLY A 175 -9.00 -12.77 7.58
N MET A 176 -9.99 -13.36 6.90
CA MET A 176 -11.09 -14.10 7.52
C MET A 176 -10.92 -15.61 7.30
N PRO A 177 -10.61 -16.39 8.32
CA PRO A 177 -10.72 -17.85 8.28
C PRO A 177 -12.17 -18.30 8.05
N ILE A 178 -12.39 -19.56 7.64
CA ILE A 178 -13.72 -20.10 7.30
C ILE A 178 -14.70 -19.94 8.48
N ALA A 179 -14.27 -20.24 9.69
CA ALA A 179 -15.12 -20.09 10.89
C ALA A 179 -15.55 -18.63 11.10
N GLU A 180 -14.65 -17.67 10.84
CA GLU A 180 -14.99 -16.25 10.95
C GLU A 180 -15.92 -15.79 9.83
N LEU A 181 -15.75 -16.31 8.59
CA LEU A 181 -16.67 -16.02 7.49
C LEU A 181 -18.11 -16.49 7.82
N GLU A 182 -18.27 -17.69 8.40
CA GLU A 182 -19.58 -18.21 8.81
C GLU A 182 -20.16 -17.36 9.96
N ARG A 183 -19.35 -16.98 10.94
CA ARG A 183 -19.78 -16.13 12.05
C ARG A 183 -20.24 -14.75 11.57
N VAL A 184 -19.46 -14.08 10.75
CA VAL A 184 -19.78 -12.75 10.21
C VAL A 184 -20.99 -12.83 9.29
N TYR A 185 -21.10 -13.86 8.46
CA TYR A 185 -22.26 -14.07 7.61
C TYR A 185 -23.55 -14.22 8.42
N GLY A 186 -23.54 -15.05 9.49
CA GLY A 186 -24.70 -15.23 10.37
C GLY A 186 -25.13 -13.92 11.06
N ARG A 187 -24.18 -13.03 11.36
CA ARG A 187 -24.48 -11.71 11.96
C ARG A 187 -24.99 -10.70 10.93
N LEU A 188 -24.55 -10.78 9.68
CA LEU A 188 -24.98 -9.86 8.63
C LEU A 188 -26.33 -10.20 8.04
N GLN A 189 -26.70 -11.50 7.99
CA GLN A 189 -27.95 -11.96 7.39
C GLN A 189 -29.20 -11.25 7.95
N PRO A 190 -29.39 -11.12 9.28
CA PRO A 190 -30.55 -10.41 9.84
C PRO A 190 -30.52 -8.89 9.61
N LEU A 191 -29.39 -8.35 9.21
CA LEU A 191 -29.21 -6.93 8.87
C LEU A 191 -29.50 -6.62 7.39
N ALA A 192 -29.78 -7.63 6.57
CA ALA A 192 -29.98 -7.48 5.12
C ALA A 192 -31.11 -6.49 4.79
N ILE A 193 -30.86 -5.61 3.84
CA ILE A 193 -31.82 -4.62 3.34
C ILE A 193 -31.81 -4.58 1.79
N PRO A 194 -32.96 -4.28 1.16
CA PRO A 194 -33.00 -4.25 -0.30
C PRO A 194 -32.38 -2.99 -0.92
N LYS A 195 -32.23 -1.91 -0.14
CA LYS A 195 -31.75 -0.62 -0.64
C LYS A 195 -30.34 -0.35 -0.16
N MET A 196 -29.49 0.13 -1.08
CA MET A 196 -28.14 0.59 -0.76
C MET A 196 -28.17 1.70 0.31
N PRO A 197 -27.39 1.56 1.42
CA PRO A 197 -27.36 2.55 2.49
C PRO A 197 -26.40 3.72 2.24
N LEU A 198 -25.53 3.60 1.23
CA LEU A 198 -24.53 4.63 0.89
C LEU A 198 -25.16 5.88 0.29
N SER A 199 -24.56 7.05 0.54
CA SER A 199 -24.99 8.33 -0.04
C SER A 199 -24.77 8.36 -1.56
N GLU A 200 -23.72 7.71 -2.03
CA GLU A 200 -23.36 7.62 -3.45
C GLU A 200 -22.94 6.17 -3.77
N PRO A 201 -23.20 5.67 -4.99
CA PRO A 201 -22.80 4.33 -5.35
C PRO A 201 -21.28 4.19 -5.40
N PRO A 202 -20.73 3.01 -5.05
CA PRO A 202 -19.31 2.73 -5.23
C PRO A 202 -18.85 2.97 -6.68
N PRO A 203 -17.61 3.43 -6.89
CA PRO A 203 -17.10 3.68 -8.23
C PRO A 203 -17.09 2.39 -9.06
N ARG A 204 -17.58 2.48 -10.31
CA ARG A 204 -17.71 1.33 -11.22
C ARG A 204 -16.38 0.86 -11.82
N GLY A 205 -15.41 1.74 -11.92
CA GLY A 205 -14.08 1.47 -12.45
C GLY A 205 -13.07 1.33 -11.33
N GLY A 206 -12.79 0.11 -10.88
CA GLY A 206 -11.74 -0.11 -9.91
C GLY A 206 -10.35 -0.05 -10.57
N ARG A 207 -9.49 0.91 -10.20
CA ARG A 207 -8.06 0.87 -10.55
C ARG A 207 -7.34 -0.33 -9.91
N PHE A 208 -7.97 -0.95 -8.89
CA PHE A 208 -7.37 -2.00 -8.07
C PHE A 208 -8.37 -3.13 -7.81
N GLY A 209 -8.04 -4.32 -8.28
CA GLY A 209 -8.86 -5.53 -8.13
C GLY A 209 -9.98 -5.66 -9.17
N SER A 210 -10.77 -6.73 -9.06
CA SER A 210 -11.92 -6.97 -9.95
C SER A 210 -12.97 -5.88 -9.78
N PRO A 211 -13.66 -5.44 -10.85
CA PRO A 211 -14.75 -4.47 -10.74
C PRO A 211 -15.82 -4.96 -9.74
N LEU A 212 -16.37 -4.04 -8.94
CA LEU A 212 -17.48 -4.37 -8.05
C LEU A 212 -18.76 -4.49 -8.88
N VAL A 213 -19.34 -5.69 -8.93
CA VAL A 213 -20.63 -5.94 -9.60
C VAL A 213 -21.74 -5.69 -8.60
N LEU A 214 -22.40 -4.54 -8.67
CA LEU A 214 -23.42 -4.12 -7.69
C LEU A 214 -24.62 -5.09 -7.60
N SER A 215 -24.96 -5.82 -8.67
CA SER A 215 -26.01 -6.84 -8.66
C SER A 215 -25.66 -8.10 -7.84
N ARG A 216 -24.40 -8.24 -7.44
CA ARG A 216 -23.91 -9.32 -6.57
C ARG A 216 -23.62 -8.84 -5.15
N VAL A 217 -24.12 -7.66 -4.79
CA VAL A 217 -23.93 -7.09 -3.45
C VAL A 217 -25.22 -7.25 -2.65
N HIS A 218 -25.08 -7.81 -1.47
CA HIS A 218 -26.10 -7.88 -0.44
C HIS A 218 -25.89 -6.73 0.54
N TRP A 219 -26.79 -5.74 0.50
CA TRP A 219 -26.73 -4.57 1.37
C TRP A 219 -27.25 -4.88 2.75
N VAL A 220 -26.65 -4.22 3.77
CA VAL A 220 -27.08 -4.37 5.17
C VAL A 220 -27.27 -3.02 5.84
N ARG A 221 -28.06 -3.01 6.93
CA ARG A 221 -28.08 -1.87 7.86
C ARG A 221 -26.67 -1.64 8.40
N PRO A 222 -26.20 -0.38 8.42
CA PRO A 222 -24.84 -0.03 8.83
C PRO A 222 -24.69 -0.07 10.36
N GLU A 223 -24.71 -1.26 10.94
CA GLU A 223 -24.65 -1.50 12.38
C GLU A 223 -23.35 -2.18 12.82
N MET A 224 -22.77 -3.04 11.94
CA MET A 224 -21.55 -3.76 12.23
C MET A 224 -20.32 -2.90 11.95
N VAL A 225 -19.40 -2.84 12.92
CA VAL A 225 -18.09 -2.20 12.79
C VAL A 225 -17.00 -3.26 12.79
N VAL A 226 -16.04 -3.11 11.88
CA VAL A 226 -14.88 -4.01 11.79
C VAL A 226 -13.60 -3.21 11.81
N GLU A 227 -12.56 -3.74 12.46
CA GLU A 227 -11.20 -3.26 12.35
C GLU A 227 -10.55 -3.87 11.13
N VAL A 228 -9.85 -3.06 10.37
CA VAL A 228 -9.04 -3.52 9.24
C VAL A 228 -7.65 -2.91 9.30
N SER A 229 -6.66 -3.65 8.81
CA SER A 229 -5.37 -3.07 8.47
C SER A 229 -5.30 -2.80 6.97
N TYR A 230 -4.65 -1.70 6.60
CA TYR A 230 -4.45 -1.32 5.21
C TYR A 230 -3.14 -0.55 5.03
N ILE A 231 -2.64 -0.44 3.79
CA ILE A 231 -1.37 0.21 3.52
C ILE A 231 -1.56 1.71 3.33
N GLU A 232 -2.54 2.09 2.50
CA GLU A 232 -2.82 3.49 2.18
C GLU A 232 -4.31 3.69 1.86
N MET A 233 -4.77 4.91 2.03
CA MET A 233 -6.02 5.40 1.44
C MET A 233 -5.67 6.24 0.23
N THR A 234 -6.30 5.94 -0.91
CA THR A 234 -6.07 6.69 -2.15
C THR A 234 -6.67 8.10 -2.07
N PRO A 235 -6.27 9.06 -2.93
CA PRO A 235 -6.90 10.38 -2.98
C PRO A 235 -8.41 10.35 -3.19
N ASP A 236 -8.94 9.33 -3.87
CA ASP A 236 -10.37 9.07 -4.07
C ASP A 236 -11.02 8.37 -2.85
N GLY A 237 -10.32 8.26 -1.70
CA GLY A 237 -10.86 7.72 -0.45
C GLY A 237 -10.99 6.21 -0.39
N LEU A 238 -10.33 5.47 -1.28
CA LEU A 238 -10.40 4.02 -1.30
C LEU A 238 -9.21 3.38 -0.59
N LEU A 239 -9.48 2.39 0.25
CA LEU A 239 -8.48 1.61 0.96
C LEU A 239 -7.75 0.65 0.02
N ARG A 240 -6.43 0.51 0.19
CA ARG A 240 -5.58 -0.44 -0.53
C ARG A 240 -4.97 -1.49 0.37
N HIS A 241 -4.88 -2.73 -0.14
CA HIS A 241 -4.32 -3.88 0.57
C HIS A 241 -4.97 -4.14 1.93
N VAL A 242 -6.29 -4.14 1.94
CA VAL A 242 -7.10 -4.25 3.15
C VAL A 242 -7.11 -5.68 3.67
N VAL A 243 -6.88 -5.84 4.97
CA VAL A 243 -6.95 -7.12 5.67
C VAL A 243 -7.88 -6.97 6.87
N TYR A 244 -8.83 -7.88 7.00
CA TYR A 244 -9.75 -7.95 8.13
C TYR A 244 -8.99 -8.35 9.41
N MET A 245 -9.23 -7.64 10.50
CA MET A 245 -8.59 -7.86 11.79
C MET A 245 -9.55 -8.37 12.85
N GLY A 246 -10.84 -8.03 12.75
CA GLY A 246 -11.88 -8.45 13.68
C GLY A 246 -13.09 -7.54 13.66
N GLU A 247 -14.18 -8.00 14.27
CA GLU A 247 -15.35 -7.17 14.55
C GLU A 247 -15.12 -6.34 15.82
N ARG A 248 -15.64 -5.12 15.85
CA ARG A 248 -15.61 -4.18 16.98
C ARG A 248 -17.03 -4.02 17.52
N GLU A 249 -17.45 -4.96 18.38
CA GLU A 249 -18.77 -4.95 19.00
C GLU A 249 -18.94 -3.84 20.04
N ASP A 250 -17.82 -3.30 20.51
CA ASP A 250 -17.74 -2.22 21.51
C ASP A 250 -17.94 -0.83 20.90
N LYS A 251 -17.91 -0.69 19.56
CA LYS A 251 -17.96 0.61 18.89
C LYS A 251 -19.26 0.83 18.11
N PRO A 252 -20.04 1.88 18.41
CA PRO A 252 -21.19 2.26 17.60
C PRO A 252 -20.78 2.65 16.20
N ALA A 253 -21.54 2.20 15.18
CA ALA A 253 -21.23 2.50 13.76
C ALA A 253 -21.22 4.02 13.46
N ARG A 254 -22.03 4.81 14.17
CA ARG A 254 -22.09 6.27 14.04
C ARG A 254 -20.82 7.00 14.50
N ASP A 255 -20.00 6.35 15.31
CA ASP A 255 -18.75 6.92 15.81
C ASP A 255 -17.57 6.70 14.83
N VAL A 256 -17.80 6.00 13.74
CA VAL A 256 -16.81 5.80 12.66
C VAL A 256 -16.90 6.98 11.70
N ILE A 257 -16.31 8.12 12.13
CA ILE A 257 -16.37 9.39 11.40
C ILE A 257 -15.04 9.72 10.76
N ARG A 258 -15.05 10.17 9.49
CA ARG A 258 -13.88 10.65 8.76
C ARG A 258 -14.19 11.85 7.89
N PRO A 259 -13.20 12.73 7.62
CA PRO A 259 -13.34 13.75 6.61
C PRO A 259 -13.49 13.10 5.22
N ARG A 260 -14.21 13.75 4.32
CA ARG A 260 -14.20 13.35 2.90
C ARG A 260 -12.82 13.62 2.32
N PRO A 261 -12.32 12.72 1.45
CA PRO A 261 -11.17 13.04 0.62
C PRO A 261 -11.47 14.29 -0.22
N THR A 262 -10.53 15.19 -0.27
CA THR A 262 -10.61 16.44 -1.09
C THR A 262 -10.10 16.17 -2.49
#